data_f6112818d7087aa3d5e37230d529034e
#
_entry.id   f6112818d7087aa3d5e37230d529034e
#
_cell.length_a   1.000
_cell.length_b   1.000
_cell.length_c   1.000
_cell.angle_alpha   90.00
_cell.angle_beta   90.00
_cell.angle_gamma   90.00
#
_symmetry.space_group_name_H-M   'P 1'
#
loop_
_entity.id
_entity.type
_entity.pdbx_description
1 polymer ?
#
loop_
_entity_poly.entity_id
_entity_poly.type
_entity_poly.pdbx_seq_one_letter_code
_entity_poly.pdbx_strand_id
1 'polypeptide(L)'
;MKLFGAHAARATVLIRAFGVMMISCVWMVQAAQANDFEITEIIVDGNRRIETETIRSYTEIETPAVLAIGEVNDAVQRVRDSNLFETVTAEVQGNKLKVTVVEFPTVNEVVFEGNDRLGEKQLSALVRSQSRRIYSVSQVRDDANAIAEAYANQGRIAASVEPRIIRRSDNRVDVIFEIAEGGVVEIERLSFVGNRTFSDRRLRRVLNTKQAGLLRIFVQRDTYVEDRVE
;
A
#
# COMPACT_ATOMS: atom_id res chain seq x y z
N MET A 1 63.53 -8.01 -61.03
CA MET A 1 63.93 -8.53 -59.72
C MET A 1 63.83 -7.40 -58.67
N LYS A 2 62.66 -7.15 -58.09
CA LYS A 2 62.39 -6.29 -56.90
C LYS A 2 60.87 -6.19 -56.69
N LEU A 3 60.26 -7.21 -56.03
CA LEU A 3 58.87 -7.16 -55.56
C LEU A 3 58.62 -8.21 -54.47
N PHE A 4 59.47 -8.18 -53.39
CA PHE A 4 59.25 -9.09 -52.24
C PHE A 4 59.53 -8.44 -50.86
N GLY A 5 59.40 -7.10 -50.75
CA GLY A 5 59.78 -6.41 -49.52
C GLY A 5 58.65 -5.69 -48.75
N ALA A 6 57.40 -5.62 -49.31
CA ALA A 6 56.38 -4.73 -48.76
C ALA A 6 55.29 -5.39 -47.89
N HIS A 7 55.20 -6.70 -47.86
CA HIS A 7 54.14 -7.40 -47.09
C HIS A 7 54.53 -7.83 -45.66
N ALA A 8 55.84 -7.97 -45.37
CA ALA A 8 56.29 -8.40 -44.02
C ALA A 8 56.18 -7.26 -42.97
N ALA A 9 56.30 -5.99 -43.36
CA ALA A 9 56.24 -4.88 -42.42
C ALA A 9 54.80 -4.50 -41.95
N ARG A 10 53.76 -4.86 -42.75
CA ARG A 10 52.37 -4.60 -42.34
C ARG A 10 51.79 -5.61 -41.38
N ALA A 11 52.25 -6.85 -41.42
CA ALA A 11 51.80 -7.93 -40.50
C ALA A 11 52.29 -7.70 -39.08
N THR A 12 53.51 -7.19 -38.88
CA THR A 12 54.14 -6.99 -37.56
C THR A 12 53.53 -5.80 -36.79
N VAL A 13 53.02 -4.76 -37.51
CA VAL A 13 52.35 -3.60 -36.88
C VAL A 13 50.96 -3.98 -36.42
N LEU A 14 50.20 -4.80 -37.17
CA LEU A 14 48.87 -5.28 -36.78
C LEU A 14 48.90 -6.19 -35.54
N ILE A 15 49.90 -7.05 -35.39
CA ILE A 15 50.03 -7.96 -34.27
C ILE A 15 50.40 -7.16 -32.97
N ARG A 16 51.19 -6.09 -33.07
CA ARG A 16 51.48 -5.24 -31.92
C ARG A 16 50.33 -4.35 -31.48
N ALA A 17 49.50 -3.88 -32.42
CA ALA A 17 48.31 -3.10 -32.11
C ALA A 17 47.21 -3.96 -31.43
N PHE A 18 47.05 -5.24 -31.82
CA PHE A 18 46.10 -6.15 -31.21
C PHE A 18 46.52 -6.61 -29.81
N GLY A 19 47.81 -6.78 -29.57
CA GLY A 19 48.37 -7.13 -28.26
C GLY A 19 48.21 -6.03 -27.22
N VAL A 20 48.36 -4.77 -27.61
CA VAL A 20 48.16 -3.60 -26.71
C VAL A 20 46.68 -3.39 -26.38
N MET A 21 45.77 -3.64 -27.33
CA MET A 21 44.33 -3.51 -27.11
C MET A 21 43.74 -4.61 -26.22
N MET A 22 44.27 -5.82 -26.23
CA MET A 22 43.88 -6.92 -25.30
C MET A 22 44.40 -6.70 -23.87
N ILE A 23 45.53 -6.07 -23.69
CA ILE A 23 46.09 -5.74 -22.37
C ILE A 23 45.32 -4.60 -21.68
N SER A 24 44.75 -3.66 -22.45
CA SER A 24 43.92 -2.55 -21.90
C SER A 24 42.52 -2.98 -21.47
N CYS A 25 42.00 -4.09 -21.96
CA CYS A 25 40.68 -4.61 -21.50
C CYS A 25 40.76 -5.40 -20.20
N VAL A 26 41.95 -5.89 -19.78
CA VAL A 26 42.09 -6.66 -18.53
C VAL A 26 42.19 -5.76 -17.28
N TRP A 27 42.39 -4.46 -17.45
CA TRP A 27 42.55 -3.53 -16.33
C TRP A 27 41.24 -2.79 -15.93
N MET A 28 40.09 -3.11 -16.50
CA MET A 28 38.80 -2.49 -16.12
C MET A 28 37.86 -3.40 -15.30
N VAL A 29 38.35 -4.49 -14.75
CA VAL A 29 37.68 -5.13 -13.63
C VAL A 29 38.23 -4.52 -12.35
N GLN A 30 37.92 -3.23 -12.13
CA GLN A 30 37.95 -2.72 -10.76
C GLN A 30 36.82 -3.46 -10.03
N ALA A 31 37.18 -4.43 -9.22
CA ALA A 31 36.27 -4.99 -8.24
C ALA A 31 35.70 -3.80 -7.46
N ALA A 32 34.39 -3.63 -7.52
CA ALA A 32 33.69 -2.78 -6.58
C ALA A 32 34.11 -3.31 -5.21
N GLN A 33 34.95 -2.55 -4.51
CA GLN A 33 35.34 -2.90 -3.14
C GLN A 33 34.01 -2.78 -2.36
N ALA A 34 33.43 -3.91 -2.02
CA ALA A 34 32.40 -3.96 -1.01
C ALA A 34 33.04 -3.35 0.26
N ASN A 35 32.58 -2.19 0.67
CA ASN A 35 32.94 -1.64 1.95
C ASN A 35 32.30 -2.53 3.01
N ASP A 36 33.10 -3.45 3.56
CA ASP A 36 32.67 -4.27 4.68
C ASP A 36 32.87 -3.47 5.97
N PHE A 37 31.87 -3.51 6.83
CA PHE A 37 31.85 -2.82 8.12
C PHE A 37 31.97 -3.83 9.26
N GLU A 38 32.94 -3.65 10.13
CA GLU A 38 33.04 -4.43 11.36
C GLU A 38 32.06 -3.84 12.39
N ILE A 39 30.96 -4.55 12.64
CA ILE A 39 29.93 -4.14 13.58
C ILE A 39 30.05 -4.94 14.86
N THR A 40 30.30 -4.26 15.95
CA THR A 40 30.41 -4.85 17.31
C THR A 40 29.16 -4.69 18.13
N GLU A 41 28.31 -3.72 17.77
CA GLU A 41 27.08 -3.39 18.52
C GLU A 41 25.99 -2.85 17.59
N ILE A 42 24.73 -3.23 17.87
CA ILE A 42 23.55 -2.66 17.24
C ILE A 42 22.87 -1.74 18.25
N ILE A 43 22.73 -0.46 17.91
CA ILE A 43 22.02 0.54 18.70
C ILE A 43 20.66 0.77 18.06
N VAL A 44 19.60 0.64 18.83
CA VAL A 44 18.23 0.94 18.39
C VAL A 44 17.79 2.27 19.01
N ASP A 45 17.21 3.14 18.17
CA ASP A 45 16.73 4.46 18.55
C ASP A 45 15.31 4.69 18.02
N GLY A 46 14.48 5.44 18.79
CA GLY A 46 13.12 5.80 18.40
C GLY A 46 12.03 4.78 18.79
N ASN A 47 12.41 3.62 19.33
CA ASN A 47 11.44 2.66 19.85
C ASN A 47 10.78 3.18 21.15
N ARG A 48 9.51 2.88 21.34
CA ARG A 48 8.72 3.32 22.52
C ARG A 48 8.01 2.15 23.18
N ARG A 49 7.28 1.38 22.41
CA ARG A 49 6.45 0.25 22.84
C ARG A 49 7.14 -1.08 22.61
N ILE A 50 7.95 -1.16 21.55
CA ILE A 50 8.63 -2.38 21.15
C ILE A 50 10.02 -2.38 21.79
N GLU A 51 10.35 -3.47 22.46
CA GLU A 51 11.64 -3.62 23.14
C GLU A 51 12.80 -3.66 22.15
N THR A 52 13.92 -3.06 22.54
CA THR A 52 15.15 -3.03 21.75
C THR A 52 15.61 -4.40 21.29
N GLU A 53 15.53 -5.42 22.17
CA GLU A 53 15.95 -6.79 21.85
C GLU A 53 15.06 -7.43 20.79
N THR A 54 13.76 -7.11 20.78
CA THR A 54 12.82 -7.55 19.74
C THR A 54 13.22 -6.96 18.38
N ILE A 55 13.59 -5.68 18.33
CA ILE A 55 14.02 -5.02 17.09
C ILE A 55 15.33 -5.60 16.60
N ARG A 56 16.28 -5.86 17.52
CA ARG A 56 17.55 -6.53 17.20
C ARG A 56 17.30 -7.91 16.60
N SER A 57 16.40 -8.70 17.18
CA SER A 57 16.09 -10.03 16.67
C SER A 57 15.58 -10.01 15.22
N TYR A 58 14.82 -8.98 14.83
CA TYR A 58 14.37 -8.82 13.44
C TYR A 58 15.50 -8.47 12.47
N THR A 59 16.62 -7.91 12.92
CA THR A 59 17.77 -7.67 12.03
C THR A 59 18.44 -8.97 11.60
N GLU A 60 18.31 -10.05 12.40
CA GLU A 60 19.00 -11.34 12.22
C GLU A 60 20.52 -11.20 12.10
N ILE A 61 21.08 -10.17 12.76
CA ILE A 61 22.53 -9.93 12.81
C ILE A 61 23.02 -10.31 14.20
N GLU A 62 23.92 -11.29 14.24
CA GLU A 62 24.66 -11.63 15.46
C GLU A 62 25.93 -10.78 15.54
N THR A 63 26.11 -10.03 16.61
CA THR A 63 27.30 -9.20 16.81
C THR A 63 28.33 -9.89 17.74
N PRO A 64 29.63 -9.78 17.45
CA PRO A 64 30.28 -9.00 16.38
C PRO A 64 30.17 -9.67 14.99
N ALA A 65 30.04 -8.87 13.93
CA ALA A 65 29.97 -9.33 12.56
C ALA A 65 30.68 -8.37 11.58
N VAL A 66 31.12 -8.89 10.46
CA VAL A 66 31.59 -8.09 9.32
C VAL A 66 30.50 -8.11 8.29
N LEU A 67 29.91 -6.95 7.99
CA LEU A 67 28.73 -6.79 7.15
C LEU A 67 29.04 -5.97 5.91
N ALA A 68 28.60 -6.46 4.76
CA ALA A 68 28.52 -5.65 3.56
C ALA A 68 27.30 -4.71 3.62
N ILE A 69 27.32 -3.63 2.85
CA ILE A 69 26.20 -2.68 2.80
C ILE A 69 24.87 -3.35 2.36
N GLY A 70 24.96 -4.41 1.54
CA GLY A 70 23.81 -5.21 1.13
C GLY A 70 23.15 -5.89 2.33
N GLU A 71 23.92 -6.49 3.23
CA GLU A 71 23.43 -7.19 4.42
C GLU A 71 22.77 -6.23 5.41
N VAL A 72 23.31 -5.00 5.52
CA VAL A 72 22.68 -3.94 6.31
C VAL A 72 21.30 -3.56 5.73
N ASN A 73 21.21 -3.43 4.40
CA ASN A 73 19.94 -3.14 3.73
C ASN A 73 18.94 -4.28 3.91
N ASP A 74 19.38 -5.53 3.82
CA ASP A 74 18.54 -6.71 4.04
C ASP A 74 18.01 -6.75 5.48
N ALA A 75 18.86 -6.41 6.46
CA ALA A 75 18.43 -6.29 7.85
C ALA A 75 17.37 -5.21 8.03
N VAL A 76 17.54 -4.03 7.43
CA VAL A 76 16.52 -2.96 7.43
C VAL A 76 15.23 -3.45 6.82
N GLN A 77 15.31 -4.21 5.72
CA GLN A 77 14.12 -4.75 5.08
C GLN A 77 13.39 -5.76 5.96
N ARG A 78 14.11 -6.67 6.62
CA ARG A 78 13.50 -7.62 7.57
C ARG A 78 12.77 -6.90 8.71
N VAL A 79 13.37 -5.84 9.28
CA VAL A 79 12.69 -5.02 10.29
C VAL A 79 11.42 -4.35 9.75
N ARG A 80 11.44 -3.85 8.50
CA ARG A 80 10.24 -3.30 7.83
C ARG A 80 9.15 -4.34 7.61
N ASP A 81 9.53 -5.54 7.20
CA ASP A 81 8.61 -6.64 6.89
C ASP A 81 7.86 -7.15 8.13
N SER A 82 8.33 -6.77 9.34
CA SER A 82 7.58 -7.01 10.58
C SER A 82 6.24 -6.26 10.64
N ASN A 83 6.04 -5.23 9.79
CA ASN A 83 4.87 -4.36 9.78
C ASN A 83 4.57 -3.64 11.11
N LEU A 84 5.58 -3.45 11.95
CA LEU A 84 5.48 -2.76 13.22
C LEU A 84 5.91 -1.30 13.14
N PHE A 85 6.64 -0.93 12.07
CA PHE A 85 7.29 0.37 11.94
C PHE A 85 6.85 1.11 10.67
N GLU A 86 6.56 2.40 10.82
CA GLU A 86 6.25 3.33 9.72
C GLU A 86 7.55 3.66 8.94
N THR A 87 8.66 3.80 9.66
CA THR A 87 9.98 4.09 9.08
C THR A 87 11.04 3.29 9.79
N VAL A 88 11.96 2.74 9.01
CA VAL A 88 13.19 2.08 9.48
C VAL A 88 14.36 2.58 8.66
N THR A 89 15.38 3.11 9.32
CA THR A 89 16.65 3.51 8.71
C THR A 89 17.80 2.91 9.48
N ALA A 90 18.92 2.66 8.81
CA ALA A 90 20.15 2.21 9.47
C ALA A 90 21.32 3.03 8.97
N GLU A 91 22.22 3.34 9.87
CA GLU A 91 23.46 4.07 9.61
C GLU A 91 24.62 3.36 10.33
N VAL A 92 25.74 3.19 9.63
CA VAL A 92 26.96 2.68 10.25
C VAL A 92 27.74 3.85 10.82
N GLN A 93 27.95 3.84 12.14
CA GLN A 93 28.70 4.85 12.88
C GLN A 93 29.92 4.20 13.55
N GLY A 94 31.08 4.21 12.86
CA GLY A 94 32.26 3.47 13.29
C GLY A 94 32.01 1.97 13.30
N ASN A 95 32.13 1.33 14.46
CA ASN A 95 31.85 -0.10 14.65
C ASN A 95 30.43 -0.41 15.12
N LYS A 96 29.51 0.56 15.07
CA LYS A 96 28.15 0.40 15.55
C LYS A 96 27.16 0.57 14.40
N LEU A 97 26.16 -0.27 14.38
CA LEU A 97 25.00 -0.14 13.49
C LEU A 97 23.87 0.56 14.25
N LYS A 98 23.60 1.82 13.92
CA LYS A 98 22.48 2.55 14.49
C LYS A 98 21.23 2.31 13.64
N VAL A 99 20.24 1.61 14.20
CA VAL A 99 18.93 1.37 13.59
C VAL A 99 17.94 2.35 14.22
N THR A 100 17.43 3.28 13.43
CA THR A 100 16.43 4.24 13.86
C THR A 100 15.06 3.82 13.34
N VAL A 101 14.09 3.70 14.25
CA VAL A 101 12.74 3.24 13.95
C VAL A 101 11.69 4.27 14.36
N VAL A 102 10.60 4.31 13.61
CA VAL A 102 9.38 5.02 13.99
C VAL A 102 8.25 3.99 13.99
N GLU A 103 7.71 3.70 15.16
CA GLU A 103 6.62 2.73 15.30
C GLU A 103 5.33 3.25 14.66
N PHE A 104 4.55 2.37 14.02
CA PHE A 104 3.19 2.72 13.63
C PHE A 104 2.38 3.19 14.84
N PRO A 105 1.61 4.27 14.71
CA PRO A 105 0.76 4.73 15.79
C PRO A 105 -0.33 3.71 16.12
N THR A 106 -0.90 3.81 17.31
CA THR A 106 -2.08 3.06 17.69
C THR A 106 -3.33 3.91 17.55
N VAL A 107 -4.43 3.30 17.16
CA VAL A 107 -5.73 3.96 17.12
C VAL A 107 -6.17 4.24 18.55
N ASN A 108 -6.41 5.52 18.87
CA ASN A 108 -6.98 5.96 20.14
C ASN A 108 -8.49 5.74 20.13
N GLU A 109 -9.17 6.31 19.14
CA GLU A 109 -10.61 6.13 18.94
C GLU A 109 -10.97 6.14 17.45
N VAL A 110 -12.14 5.58 17.13
CA VAL A 110 -12.77 5.63 15.82
C VAL A 110 -14.07 6.41 15.96
N VAL A 111 -14.24 7.47 15.17
CA VAL A 111 -15.38 8.37 15.20
C VAL A 111 -16.05 8.39 13.84
N PHE A 112 -17.38 8.47 13.83
CA PHE A 112 -18.17 8.64 12.61
C PHE A 112 -18.87 10.00 12.66
N GLU A 113 -18.72 10.80 11.61
CA GLU A 113 -19.34 12.12 11.49
C GLU A 113 -20.22 12.17 10.24
N GLY A 114 -21.43 12.75 10.35
CA GLY A 114 -22.39 12.89 9.22
C GLY A 114 -23.24 11.64 8.96
N ASN A 115 -23.27 10.67 9.87
CA ASN A 115 -24.01 9.42 9.77
C ASN A 115 -25.42 9.50 10.35
N ASP A 116 -26.33 10.23 9.69
CA ASP A 116 -27.73 10.40 10.17
C ASP A 116 -28.58 9.13 10.00
N ARG A 117 -28.26 8.25 9.05
CA ARG A 117 -29.04 7.07 8.68
C ARG A 117 -28.52 5.75 9.25
N LEU A 118 -27.23 5.57 9.22
CA LEU A 118 -26.61 4.40 9.84
C LEU A 118 -26.07 4.78 11.22
N GLY A 119 -26.58 4.12 12.25
CA GLY A 119 -26.13 4.37 13.62
C GLY A 119 -24.69 3.89 13.85
N GLU A 120 -24.00 4.51 14.79
CA GLU A 120 -22.61 4.19 15.18
C GLU A 120 -22.38 2.69 15.40
N LYS A 121 -23.32 1.99 16.04
CA LYS A 121 -23.21 0.56 16.29
C LYS A 121 -23.18 -0.26 14.99
N GLN A 122 -23.92 0.16 13.99
CA GLN A 122 -23.93 -0.50 12.68
C GLN A 122 -22.63 -0.25 11.94
N LEU A 123 -22.15 1.01 11.93
CA LEU A 123 -20.89 1.38 11.32
C LEU A 123 -19.69 0.71 11.98
N SER A 124 -19.67 0.68 13.32
CA SER A 124 -18.60 0.01 14.08
C SER A 124 -18.52 -1.49 13.81
N ALA A 125 -19.62 -2.13 13.40
CA ALA A 125 -19.63 -3.54 13.03
C ALA A 125 -19.07 -3.79 11.62
N LEU A 126 -19.04 -2.76 10.76
CA LEU A 126 -18.52 -2.85 9.39
C LEU A 126 -17.01 -2.64 9.33
N VAL A 127 -16.47 -1.80 10.22
CA VAL A 127 -15.06 -1.44 10.22
C VAL A 127 -14.23 -2.42 11.04
N ARG A 128 -13.00 -2.66 10.57
CA ARG A 128 -11.99 -3.47 11.26
C ARG A 128 -11.05 -2.63 12.12
N SER A 129 -10.95 -1.33 11.83
CA SER A 129 -10.22 -0.37 12.66
C SER A 129 -10.86 -0.25 14.03
N GLN A 130 -10.09 -0.47 15.08
CA GLN A 130 -10.57 -0.46 16.47
C GLN A 130 -9.58 0.26 17.37
N SER A 131 -10.09 0.86 18.45
CA SER A 131 -9.24 1.44 19.50
C SER A 131 -8.21 0.42 20.02
N ARG A 132 -7.00 0.90 20.33
CA ARG A 132 -5.83 0.14 20.80
C ARG A 132 -5.20 -0.82 19.76
N ARG A 133 -5.66 -0.82 18.52
CA ARG A 133 -5.03 -1.54 17.41
C ARG A 133 -3.99 -0.66 16.71
N ILE A 134 -3.06 -1.29 16.03
CA ILE A 134 -2.09 -0.57 15.18
C ILE A 134 -2.86 0.09 14.04
N TYR A 135 -2.58 1.37 13.82
CA TYR A 135 -3.12 2.11 12.68
C TYR A 135 -2.52 1.60 11.37
N SER A 136 -3.37 1.31 10.40
CA SER A 136 -2.99 0.94 9.05
C SER A 136 -3.76 1.78 8.04
N VAL A 137 -3.03 2.47 7.16
CA VAL A 137 -3.61 3.30 6.10
C VAL A 137 -4.51 2.49 5.16
N SER A 138 -4.06 1.30 4.77
CA SER A 138 -4.84 0.41 3.90
C SER A 138 -6.13 -0.05 4.57
N GLN A 139 -6.04 -0.46 5.84
CA GLN A 139 -7.21 -0.88 6.62
C GLN A 139 -8.27 0.21 6.73
N VAL A 140 -7.85 1.43 7.05
CA VAL A 140 -8.78 2.57 7.17
C VAL A 140 -9.44 2.91 5.83
N ARG A 141 -8.71 2.75 4.71
CA ARG A 141 -9.29 2.94 3.38
C ARG A 141 -10.30 1.84 3.05
N ASP A 142 -10.00 0.59 3.37
CA ASP A 142 -10.94 -0.53 3.18
C ASP A 142 -12.19 -0.34 4.03
N ASP A 143 -12.04 0.15 5.26
CA ASP A 143 -13.16 0.45 6.15
C ASP A 143 -14.04 1.58 5.59
N ALA A 144 -13.44 2.64 5.02
CA ALA A 144 -14.18 3.71 4.36
C ALA A 144 -14.99 3.19 3.17
N ASN A 145 -14.40 2.31 2.36
CA ASN A 145 -15.10 1.66 1.24
C ASN A 145 -16.26 0.79 1.73
N ALA A 146 -16.06 0.00 2.79
CA ALA A 146 -17.12 -0.84 3.36
C ALA A 146 -18.30 -0.01 3.88
N ILE A 147 -18.03 1.16 4.48
CA ILE A 147 -19.08 2.10 4.89
C ILE A 147 -19.81 2.65 3.66
N ALA A 148 -19.09 3.11 2.64
CA ALA A 148 -19.70 3.64 1.41
C ALA A 148 -20.57 2.59 0.71
N GLU A 149 -20.13 1.35 0.63
CA GLU A 149 -20.89 0.22 0.11
C GLU A 149 -22.17 -0.05 0.92
N ALA A 150 -22.11 0.04 2.24
CA ALA A 150 -23.29 -0.12 3.10
C ALA A 150 -24.36 0.98 2.81
N TYR A 151 -23.93 2.21 2.51
CA TYR A 151 -24.83 3.27 2.06
C TYR A 151 -25.37 3.02 0.65
N ALA A 152 -24.53 2.57 -0.28
CA ALA A 152 -24.93 2.22 -1.65
C ALA A 152 -26.00 1.13 -1.65
N ASN A 153 -25.85 0.09 -0.80
CA ASN A 153 -26.85 -0.97 -0.61
C ASN A 153 -28.20 -0.47 -0.07
N GLN A 154 -28.24 0.75 0.48
CA GLN A 154 -29.47 1.44 0.85
C GLN A 154 -29.97 2.41 -0.24
N GLY A 155 -29.40 2.34 -1.45
CA GLY A 155 -29.74 3.20 -2.57
C GLY A 155 -29.08 4.58 -2.54
N ARG A 156 -28.12 4.81 -1.65
CA ARG A 156 -27.35 6.06 -1.55
C ARG A 156 -26.01 5.93 -2.26
N ILE A 157 -26.04 5.64 -3.56
CA ILE A 157 -24.84 5.45 -4.38
C ILE A 157 -23.94 6.70 -4.48
N ALA A 158 -24.48 7.87 -4.17
CA ALA A 158 -23.71 9.12 -4.10
C ALA A 158 -23.09 9.37 -2.72
N ALA A 159 -23.16 8.41 -1.80
CA ALA A 159 -22.50 8.55 -0.52
C ALA A 159 -20.98 8.51 -0.69
N SER A 160 -20.28 9.42 -0.01
CA SER A 160 -18.82 9.43 0.09
C SER A 160 -18.37 9.33 1.53
N VAL A 161 -17.26 8.65 1.76
CA VAL A 161 -16.68 8.47 3.08
C VAL A 161 -15.20 8.81 2.99
N GLU A 162 -14.80 9.84 3.70
CA GLU A 162 -13.41 10.29 3.72
C GLU A 162 -12.81 10.10 5.12
N PRO A 163 -11.76 9.28 5.26
CA PRO A 163 -11.09 9.11 6.54
C PRO A 163 -10.17 10.29 6.83
N ARG A 164 -10.36 10.94 7.98
CA ARG A 164 -9.49 11.98 8.52
C ARG A 164 -8.73 11.47 9.73
N ILE A 165 -7.41 11.64 9.73
CA ILE A 165 -6.51 11.15 10.78
C ILE A 165 -6.02 12.32 11.61
N ILE A 166 -6.28 12.30 12.91
CA ILE A 166 -5.77 13.27 13.85
C ILE A 166 -4.66 12.63 14.69
N ARG A 167 -3.43 13.12 14.55
CA ARG A 167 -2.30 12.65 15.37
C ARG A 167 -2.43 13.22 16.78
N ARG A 168 -2.26 12.35 17.78
CA ARG A 168 -2.29 12.66 19.20
C ARG A 168 -0.91 12.45 19.85
N SER A 169 -0.78 12.82 21.11
CA SER A 169 0.39 12.45 21.91
C SER A 169 0.56 10.95 22.03
N ASP A 170 1.73 10.50 22.47
CA ASP A 170 2.05 9.10 22.78
C ASP A 170 1.90 8.15 21.59
N ASN A 171 2.23 8.64 20.38
CA ASN A 171 2.13 7.89 19.13
C ASN A 171 0.75 7.27 18.91
N ARG A 172 -0.31 8.06 19.16
CA ARG A 172 -1.71 7.67 18.92
C ARG A 172 -2.34 8.48 17.81
N VAL A 173 -3.39 7.94 17.20
CA VAL A 173 -4.22 8.62 16.21
C VAL A 173 -5.69 8.40 16.50
N ASP A 174 -6.51 9.44 16.25
CA ASP A 174 -7.94 9.27 16.08
C ASP A 174 -8.24 9.09 14.59
N VAL A 175 -9.11 8.15 14.29
CA VAL A 175 -9.61 7.89 12.93
C VAL A 175 -11.04 8.39 12.87
N ILE A 176 -11.29 9.41 12.04
CA ILE A 176 -12.61 9.99 11.85
C ILE A 176 -13.06 9.67 10.44
N PHE A 177 -14.20 9.00 10.31
CA PHE A 177 -14.85 8.78 9.03
C PHE A 177 -15.89 9.90 8.80
N GLU A 178 -15.54 10.85 7.94
CA GLU A 178 -16.44 11.93 7.51
C GLU A 178 -17.35 11.38 6.40
N ILE A 179 -18.65 11.30 6.71
CA ILE A 179 -19.65 10.67 5.85
C ILE A 179 -20.54 11.73 5.25
N ALA A 180 -20.55 11.84 3.91
CA ALA A 180 -21.54 12.60 3.19
C ALA A 180 -22.53 11.61 2.56
N GLU A 181 -23.70 11.44 3.19
CA GLU A 181 -24.64 10.36 2.83
C GLU A 181 -25.27 10.50 1.44
N GLY A 182 -25.24 11.69 0.84
CA GLY A 182 -25.87 11.94 -0.44
C GLY A 182 -27.42 11.75 -0.43
N GLY A 183 -28.04 11.91 -1.58
CA GLY A 183 -29.46 11.62 -1.78
C GLY A 183 -29.72 10.17 -2.15
N VAL A 184 -30.94 9.70 -1.93
CA VAL A 184 -31.39 8.40 -2.48
C VAL A 184 -31.55 8.54 -3.99
N VAL A 185 -30.97 7.63 -4.74
CA VAL A 185 -31.16 7.55 -6.20
C VAL A 185 -32.37 6.67 -6.49
N GLU A 186 -33.32 7.24 -7.16
CA GLU A 186 -34.56 6.57 -7.54
C GLU A 186 -34.67 6.42 -9.08
N ILE A 187 -35.27 5.33 -9.53
CA ILE A 187 -35.54 5.13 -10.96
C ILE A 187 -36.82 5.85 -11.34
N GLU A 188 -36.68 6.97 -12.03
CA GLU A 188 -37.81 7.75 -12.50
C GLU A 188 -38.63 7.00 -13.57
N ARG A 189 -37.95 6.32 -14.50
CA ARG A 189 -38.60 5.60 -15.61
C ARG A 189 -37.86 4.33 -15.97
N LEU A 190 -38.59 3.25 -16.14
CA LEU A 190 -38.10 1.98 -16.66
C LEU A 190 -38.79 1.68 -18.01
N SER A 191 -38.04 1.62 -19.10
CA SER A 191 -38.52 1.32 -20.45
C SER A 191 -37.75 0.15 -21.07
N PHE A 192 -38.41 -0.64 -21.92
CA PHE A 192 -37.85 -1.76 -22.60
C PHE A 192 -37.78 -1.50 -24.10
N VAL A 193 -36.58 -1.57 -24.67
CA VAL A 193 -36.35 -1.35 -26.10
C VAL A 193 -36.11 -2.69 -26.79
N GLY A 194 -36.71 -2.89 -27.97
CA GLY A 194 -36.57 -4.13 -28.77
C GLY A 194 -37.45 -5.29 -28.32
N ASN A 195 -38.15 -5.19 -27.23
CA ASN A 195 -39.09 -6.23 -26.79
C ASN A 195 -40.37 -6.25 -27.65
N ARG A 196 -40.67 -7.41 -28.25
CA ARG A 196 -41.87 -7.64 -29.06
C ARG A 196 -42.80 -8.73 -28.50
N THR A 197 -42.34 -9.46 -27.50
CA THR A 197 -43.00 -10.69 -27.03
C THR A 197 -43.80 -10.48 -25.74
N PHE A 198 -43.34 -9.62 -24.85
CA PHE A 198 -43.97 -9.39 -23.55
C PHE A 198 -44.36 -7.92 -23.38
N SER A 199 -45.43 -7.65 -22.65
CA SER A 199 -45.78 -6.28 -22.31
C SER A 199 -44.84 -5.70 -21.27
N ASP A 200 -44.50 -4.42 -21.35
CA ASP A 200 -43.66 -3.68 -20.37
C ASP A 200 -44.15 -3.88 -18.93
N ARG A 201 -45.47 -3.96 -18.74
CA ARG A 201 -46.05 -4.23 -17.41
C ARG A 201 -45.63 -5.61 -16.87
N ARG A 202 -45.56 -6.62 -17.75
CA ARG A 202 -45.15 -7.97 -17.34
C ARG A 202 -43.62 -8.01 -17.03
N LEU A 203 -42.84 -7.36 -17.86
CA LEU A 203 -41.38 -7.26 -17.63
C LEU A 203 -41.05 -6.50 -16.35
N ARG A 204 -41.69 -5.35 -16.10
CA ARG A 204 -41.51 -4.60 -14.83
C ARG A 204 -41.86 -5.40 -13.60
N ARG A 205 -42.76 -6.37 -13.69
CA ARG A 205 -43.16 -7.22 -12.57
C ARG A 205 -42.13 -8.26 -12.20
N VAL A 206 -41.35 -8.70 -13.18
CA VAL A 206 -40.30 -9.75 -12.99
C VAL A 206 -39.03 -9.14 -12.43
N LEU A 207 -38.74 -7.88 -12.73
CA LEU A 207 -37.56 -7.20 -12.23
C LEU A 207 -37.63 -6.95 -10.72
N ASN A 208 -36.50 -7.17 -10.06
CA ASN A 208 -36.34 -6.81 -8.64
C ASN A 208 -36.27 -5.29 -8.45
N THR A 209 -35.75 -4.57 -9.45
CA THR A 209 -35.68 -3.12 -9.48
C THR A 209 -37.03 -2.55 -9.96
N LYS A 210 -37.54 -1.58 -9.26
CA LYS A 210 -38.84 -0.95 -9.59
C LYS A 210 -38.69 0.55 -9.83
N GLN A 211 -39.56 1.08 -10.68
CA GLN A 211 -39.67 2.52 -10.90
C GLN A 211 -40.31 3.19 -9.69
N ALA A 212 -39.84 4.38 -9.34
CA ALA A 212 -40.41 5.21 -8.27
C ALA A 212 -41.90 5.45 -8.48
N GLY A 213 -42.70 5.20 -7.47
CA GLY A 213 -44.19 5.32 -7.53
C GLY A 213 -44.71 6.50 -6.71
N LEU A 214 -45.94 6.93 -7.02
CA LEU A 214 -46.64 8.02 -6.30
C LEU A 214 -46.91 7.67 -4.81
N LEU A 215 -46.94 6.38 -4.43
CA LEU A 215 -47.21 5.92 -3.07
C LEU A 215 -45.88 5.56 -2.32
N ARG A 216 -44.95 6.49 -2.27
CA ARG A 216 -43.63 6.38 -1.66
C ARG A 216 -43.63 5.92 -0.18
N ILE A 217 -44.72 6.12 0.52
CA ILE A 217 -44.81 5.96 1.98
C ILE A 217 -44.80 4.49 2.41
N PHE A 218 -45.08 3.54 1.48
CA PHE A 218 -45.32 2.14 1.84
C PHE A 218 -44.38 1.11 1.19
N VAL A 219 -43.45 1.48 0.27
CA VAL A 219 -42.65 0.50 -0.45
C VAL A 219 -41.21 0.99 -0.61
N GLN A 220 -40.26 0.41 0.18
CA GLN A 220 -38.84 0.65 0.08
C GLN A 220 -38.11 -0.10 -1.08
N ARG A 221 -38.84 -0.47 -2.16
CA ARG A 221 -38.30 -1.33 -3.24
C ARG A 221 -38.11 -0.60 -4.58
N ASP A 222 -38.21 0.70 -4.61
CA ASP A 222 -38.03 1.55 -5.80
C ASP A 222 -36.65 2.22 -5.87
N THR A 223 -35.75 1.85 -4.94
CA THR A 223 -34.39 2.34 -4.88
C THR A 223 -33.50 1.56 -5.84
N TYR A 224 -32.64 2.26 -6.58
CA TYR A 224 -31.59 1.63 -7.39
C TYR A 224 -30.54 0.99 -6.49
N VAL A 225 -30.29 -0.29 -6.73
CA VAL A 225 -29.19 -1.04 -6.11
C VAL A 225 -28.48 -1.78 -7.24
N GLU A 226 -27.17 -1.56 -7.38
CA GLU A 226 -26.39 -2.02 -8.54
C GLU A 226 -26.44 -3.55 -8.71
N ASP A 227 -26.32 -4.30 -7.61
CA ASP A 227 -26.39 -5.77 -7.59
C ASP A 227 -27.74 -6.37 -7.99
N ARG A 228 -28.77 -5.56 -8.23
CA ARG A 228 -30.10 -6.04 -8.61
C ARG A 228 -30.39 -5.93 -10.11
N VAL A 229 -29.41 -5.48 -10.89
CA VAL A 229 -29.57 -5.19 -12.34
C VAL A 229 -28.86 -6.22 -13.23
N GLU A 230 -28.05 -7.14 -12.66
CA GLU A 230 -27.42 -8.26 -13.37
C GLU A 230 -28.44 -9.36 -13.77
#